data_6f0b28f61d1d92455e62f8ff05299649
#
_entry.id   6f0b28f61d1d92455e62f8ff05299649
#
_cell.length_a   1.000
_cell.length_b   1.000
_cell.length_c   1.000
_cell.angle_alpha   90.00
_cell.angle_beta   90.00
_cell.angle_gamma   90.00
#
_symmetry.space_group_name_H-M   'P 1'
#
loop_
_entity.id
_entity.type
_entity.pdbx_description
1 polymer ?
#
loop_
_entity_poly.entity_id
_entity_poly.type
_entity_poly.pdbx_seq_one_letter_code
_entity_poly.pdbx_strand_id
1 'polypeptide(L)'
;MKKVVLLTSILIGALPQAFNQAFNTLNINDVEMRVFSNGKIGNDLSLGTPGFVVPAGSGASPMGYAGLWMAGSSTDNQLKLAAQLYGSGSDFFPGPLTIDGSATISDQVSLAYDMVLRIDKSQVDQHVLWYNCLNEPSCDIATLFPNGYTVPQAFINWPANGDVNAGQALYLAPYVDANGDGYYDPYAGDYPCIRGNQALFTIFNDKLAPHTESGGGQIGVEIHMMPFAYNSAGPALDQTVFVHYTVINRASQTLTDFRIGNFADLDIGCPDDDFIGTDVGRNLVYAYNWDDNDETCQGGSSIGYGPQPPAFGMTILKGPYLDADGADNISDPATPAFNGLNFNDGIIDNERFGISGSQHFY
;
A
#
# COMPACT_ATOMS: atom_id res chain seq x y z
N MET A 1 -41.61 -7.13 -55.05
CA MET A 1 -40.76 -7.80 -54.05
C MET A 1 -39.78 -6.77 -53.49
N LYS A 2 -40.03 -6.22 -52.27
CA LYS A 2 -39.15 -5.28 -51.61
C LYS A 2 -38.12 -6.08 -50.80
N LYS A 3 -36.83 -5.95 -51.11
CA LYS A 3 -35.76 -6.51 -50.32
C LYS A 3 -35.53 -5.69 -49.07
N VAL A 4 -35.74 -6.27 -47.90
CA VAL A 4 -35.35 -5.68 -46.61
C VAL A 4 -33.90 -6.10 -46.37
N VAL A 5 -33.00 -5.09 -46.29
CA VAL A 5 -31.61 -5.28 -45.87
C VAL A 5 -31.57 -5.08 -44.38
N LEU A 6 -31.32 -6.14 -43.62
CA LEU A 6 -31.11 -6.07 -42.17
C LEU A 6 -29.62 -5.70 -41.95
N LEU A 7 -29.36 -4.48 -41.48
CA LEU A 7 -28.03 -4.10 -40.97
C LEU A 7 -27.90 -4.61 -39.52
N THR A 8 -27.09 -5.64 -39.34
CA THR A 8 -26.69 -6.10 -38.00
C THR A 8 -25.48 -5.27 -37.57
N SER A 9 -25.68 -4.29 -36.72
CA SER A 9 -24.58 -3.59 -36.06
C SER A 9 -23.99 -4.53 -34.99
N ILE A 10 -22.77 -5.00 -35.25
CA ILE A 10 -21.98 -5.70 -34.24
C ILE A 10 -21.42 -4.65 -33.31
N LEU A 11 -21.97 -4.57 -32.11
CA LEU A 11 -21.38 -3.83 -30.99
C LEU A 11 -20.14 -4.65 -30.54
N ILE A 12 -18.96 -4.23 -30.98
CA ILE A 12 -17.70 -4.72 -30.39
C ILE A 12 -17.59 -4.02 -29.05
N GLY A 13 -18.12 -4.64 -28.01
CA GLY A 13 -17.81 -4.27 -26.63
C GLY A 13 -16.30 -4.46 -26.43
N ALA A 14 -15.58 -3.37 -26.14
CA ALA A 14 -14.23 -3.50 -25.62
C ALA A 14 -14.31 -4.34 -24.34
N LEU A 15 -13.76 -5.55 -24.39
CA LEU A 15 -13.54 -6.31 -23.16
C LEU A 15 -12.60 -5.47 -22.28
N PRO A 16 -12.90 -5.30 -21.00
CA PRO A 16 -11.95 -4.67 -20.11
C PRO A 16 -10.64 -5.47 -20.19
N GLN A 17 -9.55 -4.81 -20.57
CA GLN A 17 -8.23 -5.40 -20.46
C GLN A 17 -8.04 -5.70 -18.96
N ALA A 18 -7.93 -6.99 -18.64
CA ALA A 18 -7.42 -7.39 -17.35
C ALA A 18 -5.97 -6.87 -17.30
N PHE A 19 -5.74 -5.73 -16.64
CA PHE A 19 -4.40 -5.26 -16.36
C PHE A 19 -3.77 -6.29 -15.44
N ASN A 20 -2.79 -7.00 -15.94
CA ASN A 20 -1.93 -7.83 -15.13
C ASN A 20 -1.05 -6.86 -14.34
N GLN A 21 -1.51 -6.45 -13.16
CA GLN A 21 -0.89 -5.40 -12.34
C GLN A 21 0.52 -5.81 -11.95
N ALA A 22 1.45 -4.88 -12.07
CA ALA A 22 2.81 -5.08 -11.60
C ALA A 22 2.81 -5.33 -10.09
N PHE A 23 3.72 -6.17 -9.63
CA PHE A 23 3.92 -6.44 -8.21
C PHE A 23 5.41 -6.55 -7.86
N ASN A 24 5.70 -6.47 -6.57
CA ASN A 24 7.00 -6.81 -6.00
C ASN A 24 6.81 -7.46 -4.63
N THR A 25 7.87 -8.07 -4.10
CA THR A 25 7.83 -8.79 -2.84
C THR A 25 8.79 -8.16 -1.85
N LEU A 26 8.29 -7.83 -0.65
CA LEU A 26 9.08 -7.51 0.53
C LEU A 26 9.50 -8.83 1.17
N ASN A 27 10.80 -9.03 1.39
CA ASN A 27 11.34 -10.32 1.86
C ASN A 27 12.69 -10.21 2.56
N ILE A 28 12.93 -9.09 3.26
CA ILE A 28 14.20 -8.85 3.95
C ILE A 28 14.32 -9.60 5.28
N ASN A 29 13.21 -10.03 5.83
CA ASN A 29 13.11 -10.75 7.09
C ASN A 29 12.40 -12.11 6.90
N ASP A 30 11.80 -12.65 7.95
CA ASP A 30 11.12 -13.95 7.93
C ASP A 30 9.69 -13.90 7.33
N VAL A 31 9.35 -12.81 6.66
CA VAL A 31 8.07 -12.59 5.98
C VAL A 31 8.29 -12.34 4.49
N GLU A 32 7.56 -13.03 3.64
CA GLU A 32 7.40 -12.67 2.24
C GLU A 32 6.03 -12.04 2.02
N MET A 33 6.00 -10.77 1.62
CA MET A 33 4.76 -10.04 1.37
C MET A 33 4.73 -9.48 -0.04
N ARG A 34 3.80 -9.96 -0.85
CA ARG A 34 3.55 -9.47 -2.21
C ARG A 34 2.65 -8.24 -2.17
N VAL A 35 3.04 -7.21 -2.91
CA VAL A 35 2.33 -5.95 -3.03
C VAL A 35 2.14 -5.62 -4.49
N PHE A 36 0.93 -5.24 -4.88
CA PHE A 36 0.56 -4.86 -6.24
C PHE A 36 0.53 -3.34 -6.41
N SER A 37 0.67 -2.89 -7.64
CA SER A 37 0.70 -1.46 -7.99
C SER A 37 -0.61 -0.71 -7.70
N ASN A 38 -1.72 -1.41 -7.50
CA ASN A 38 -3.01 -0.86 -7.06
C ASN A 38 -3.22 -0.91 -5.54
N GLY A 39 -2.19 -1.24 -4.76
CA GLY A 39 -2.25 -1.29 -3.30
C GLY A 39 -2.77 -2.60 -2.69
N LYS A 40 -3.13 -3.61 -3.49
CA LYS A 40 -3.48 -4.93 -2.99
C LYS A 40 -2.26 -5.62 -2.37
N ILE A 41 -2.46 -6.30 -1.26
CA ILE A 41 -1.46 -7.15 -0.59
C ILE A 41 -1.93 -8.60 -0.63
N GLY A 42 -0.99 -9.54 -0.82
CA GLY A 42 -1.25 -10.96 -0.67
C GLY A 42 -1.45 -11.70 -1.98
N ASN A 43 -2.47 -12.52 -2.04
CA ASN A 43 -2.67 -13.49 -3.11
C ASN A 43 -3.05 -12.86 -4.46
N ASP A 44 -2.74 -13.58 -5.50
CA ASP A 44 -3.28 -13.39 -6.83
C ASP A 44 -3.73 -14.74 -7.38
N LEU A 45 -5.01 -14.83 -7.73
CA LEU A 45 -5.62 -16.07 -8.22
C LEU A 45 -4.92 -16.62 -9.46
N SER A 46 -4.33 -15.75 -10.29
CA SER A 46 -3.63 -16.13 -11.52
C SER A 46 -2.26 -16.76 -11.26
N LEU A 47 -1.64 -16.46 -10.11
CA LEU A 47 -0.29 -16.94 -9.78
C LEU A 47 -0.29 -18.29 -9.06
N GLY A 48 -1.42 -18.68 -8.44
CA GLY A 48 -1.59 -19.97 -7.77
C GLY A 48 -0.64 -20.23 -6.60
N THR A 49 -0.03 -19.14 -6.04
CA THR A 49 0.89 -19.19 -4.90
C THR A 49 0.49 -18.15 -3.87
N PRO A 50 0.66 -18.46 -2.56
CA PRO A 50 0.44 -17.47 -1.51
C PRO A 50 1.24 -16.19 -1.75
N GLY A 51 0.65 -15.05 -1.40
CA GLY A 51 1.27 -13.75 -1.53
C GLY A 51 1.72 -13.15 -0.20
N PHE A 52 1.43 -13.83 0.90
CA PHE A 52 1.93 -13.52 2.23
C PHE A 52 2.37 -14.82 2.89
N VAL A 53 3.65 -15.00 3.13
CA VAL A 53 4.22 -16.27 3.60
C VAL A 53 5.05 -16.03 4.85
N VAL A 54 4.81 -16.79 5.89
CA VAL A 54 5.55 -16.77 7.15
C VAL A 54 5.63 -18.20 7.69
N PRO A 55 6.80 -18.76 8.02
CA PRO A 55 8.14 -18.23 7.74
C PRO A 55 8.43 -18.14 6.24
N ALA A 56 9.33 -17.24 5.84
CA ALA A 56 9.74 -17.09 4.45
C ALA A 56 10.18 -18.44 3.85
N GLY A 57 9.70 -18.74 2.65
CA GLY A 57 9.98 -19.99 1.93
C GLY A 57 9.20 -21.22 2.41
N SER A 58 8.38 -21.15 3.46
CA SER A 58 7.56 -22.28 3.93
C SER A 58 6.39 -22.62 3.01
N GLY A 59 5.84 -21.62 2.33
CA GLY A 59 4.60 -21.71 1.58
C GLY A 59 3.34 -21.64 2.45
N ALA A 60 3.46 -21.65 3.78
CA ALA A 60 2.33 -21.43 4.68
C ALA A 60 2.00 -19.94 4.79
N SER A 61 0.72 -19.62 4.81
CA SER A 61 0.23 -18.24 4.77
C SER A 61 -0.76 -17.98 5.91
N PRO A 62 -0.60 -16.89 6.67
CA PRO A 62 -1.59 -16.51 7.69
C PRO A 62 -2.62 -15.51 7.17
N MET A 63 -2.56 -15.13 5.88
CA MET A 63 -3.42 -14.11 5.29
C MET A 63 -3.53 -14.27 3.77
N GLY A 64 -4.74 -14.41 3.26
CA GLY A 64 -5.00 -14.46 1.83
C GLY A 64 -4.85 -13.09 1.17
N TYR A 65 -5.56 -12.09 1.66
CA TYR A 65 -5.66 -10.76 1.04
C TYR A 65 -5.70 -9.66 2.09
N ALA A 66 -5.17 -8.48 1.73
CA ALA A 66 -5.42 -7.25 2.46
C ALA A 66 -5.43 -6.03 1.52
N GLY A 67 -6.15 -4.98 1.93
CA GLY A 67 -6.20 -3.74 1.18
C GLY A 67 -7.03 -2.66 1.86
N LEU A 68 -6.97 -1.45 1.28
CA LEU A 68 -7.68 -0.30 1.81
C LEU A 68 -9.15 -0.29 1.41
N TRP A 69 -9.98 0.16 2.36
CA TRP A 69 -11.35 0.59 2.13
C TRP A 69 -11.49 2.05 2.52
N MET A 70 -12.15 2.82 1.68
CA MET A 70 -12.42 4.23 1.95
C MET A 70 -13.83 4.57 1.54
N ALA A 71 -14.55 5.28 2.40
CA ALA A 71 -15.91 5.73 2.12
C ALA A 71 -16.19 7.08 2.77
N GLY A 72 -17.08 7.85 2.16
CA GLY A 72 -17.58 9.11 2.70
C GLY A 72 -18.79 9.59 1.93
N SER A 73 -19.50 10.55 2.48
CA SER A 73 -20.66 11.17 1.82
C SER A 73 -20.27 12.50 1.21
N SER A 74 -20.62 12.72 -0.05
CA SER A 74 -20.52 14.02 -0.69
C SER A 74 -21.56 15.01 -0.14
N THR A 75 -21.42 16.29 -0.42
CA THR A 75 -22.33 17.35 0.04
C THR A 75 -23.76 17.20 -0.46
N ASP A 76 -23.99 16.45 -1.53
CA ASP A 76 -25.30 16.06 -2.07
C ASP A 76 -25.78 14.67 -1.56
N ASN A 77 -25.18 14.17 -0.46
CA ASN A 77 -25.49 12.89 0.19
C ASN A 77 -25.31 11.66 -0.72
N GLN A 78 -24.41 11.73 -1.70
CA GLN A 78 -24.05 10.55 -2.48
C GLN A 78 -22.91 9.80 -1.79
N LEU A 79 -23.05 8.48 -1.64
CA LEU A 79 -21.99 7.63 -1.13
C LEU A 79 -20.84 7.56 -2.15
N LYS A 80 -19.64 7.88 -1.68
CA LYS A 80 -18.39 7.66 -2.36
C LYS A 80 -17.67 6.51 -1.67
N LEU A 81 -17.24 5.52 -2.45
CA LEU A 81 -16.68 4.28 -1.89
C LEU A 81 -15.67 3.68 -2.85
N ALA A 82 -14.49 3.38 -2.34
CA ALA A 82 -13.47 2.59 -2.99
C ALA A 82 -13.00 1.47 -2.06
N ALA A 83 -12.97 0.25 -2.53
CA ALA A 83 -12.64 -0.94 -1.75
C ALA A 83 -11.68 -1.86 -2.50
N GLN A 84 -10.77 -2.47 -1.77
CA GLN A 84 -9.94 -3.57 -2.23
C GLN A 84 -10.44 -4.85 -1.56
N LEU A 85 -10.81 -5.84 -2.35
CA LEU A 85 -11.24 -7.17 -1.91
C LEU A 85 -10.38 -8.26 -2.57
N TYR A 86 -11.02 -9.28 -3.08
CA TYR A 86 -10.35 -10.44 -3.70
C TYR A 86 -9.86 -10.19 -5.14
N GLY A 87 -10.20 -9.03 -5.73
CA GLY A 87 -9.81 -8.67 -7.10
C GLY A 87 -10.75 -9.24 -8.15
N SER A 88 -12.05 -9.41 -7.81
CA SER A 88 -13.11 -9.69 -8.79
C SER A 88 -13.44 -8.47 -9.66
N GLY A 89 -13.09 -7.28 -9.17
CA GLY A 89 -13.18 -6.00 -9.83
C GLY A 89 -11.95 -5.12 -9.54
N SER A 90 -12.06 -3.83 -9.79
CA SER A 90 -11.01 -2.85 -9.49
C SER A 90 -11.64 -1.50 -9.15
N ASP A 91 -11.26 -0.96 -7.99
CA ASP A 91 -11.59 0.40 -7.57
C ASP A 91 -10.33 1.26 -7.49
N PHE A 92 -9.15 0.63 -7.45
CA PHE A 92 -7.87 1.32 -7.38
C PHE A 92 -7.00 0.99 -8.59
N PHE A 93 -6.31 2.00 -9.08
CA PHE A 93 -5.51 1.99 -10.30
C PHE A 93 -4.16 2.68 -10.08
N PRO A 94 -3.07 2.24 -10.72
CA PRO A 94 -1.77 2.86 -10.56
C PRO A 94 -1.73 4.34 -10.99
N GLY A 95 -0.90 5.12 -10.32
CA GLY A 95 -0.50 6.47 -10.72
C GLY A 95 -1.09 7.63 -9.93
N PRO A 96 -0.45 8.81 -10.04
CA PRO A 96 -0.89 10.04 -9.41
C PRO A 96 -2.04 10.71 -10.15
N LEU A 97 -2.80 11.52 -9.43
CA LEU A 97 -3.89 12.35 -9.97
C LEU A 97 -3.42 13.79 -10.25
N THR A 98 -4.20 14.49 -11.06
CA THR A 98 -4.03 15.94 -11.23
C THR A 98 -4.40 16.71 -9.97
N ILE A 99 -3.72 17.87 -9.76
CA ILE A 99 -3.87 18.70 -8.55
C ILE A 99 -4.80 19.92 -8.76
N ASP A 100 -5.45 20.00 -9.91
CA ASP A 100 -6.34 21.09 -10.27
C ASP A 100 -7.75 20.98 -9.64
N GLY A 101 -7.97 19.99 -8.81
CA GLY A 101 -9.25 19.69 -8.16
C GLY A 101 -10.17 18.80 -8.99
N SER A 102 -9.82 18.48 -10.23
CA SER A 102 -10.55 17.49 -11.05
C SER A 102 -10.19 16.05 -10.68
N ALA A 103 -9.00 15.86 -10.10
CA ALA A 103 -8.47 14.57 -9.71
C ALA A 103 -8.54 13.55 -10.85
N THR A 104 -8.01 13.88 -12.02
CA THR A 104 -8.04 13.02 -13.20
C THR A 104 -6.71 12.33 -13.47
N ILE A 105 -6.75 11.26 -14.24
CA ILE A 105 -5.58 10.53 -14.71
C ILE A 105 -5.89 9.96 -16.09
N SER A 106 -4.88 9.85 -16.96
CA SER A 106 -5.00 9.16 -18.24
C SER A 106 -4.52 7.72 -18.17
N ASP A 107 -4.99 6.87 -19.09
CA ASP A 107 -4.50 5.48 -19.22
C ASP A 107 -2.98 5.44 -19.41
N GLN A 108 -2.41 6.38 -20.16
CA GLN A 108 -0.96 6.44 -20.39
C GLN A 108 -0.19 6.72 -19.10
N VAL A 109 -0.67 7.63 -18.25
CA VAL A 109 -0.06 7.91 -16.96
C VAL A 109 -0.19 6.70 -16.04
N SER A 110 -1.38 6.12 -15.96
CA SER A 110 -1.61 4.92 -15.14
C SER A 110 -0.69 3.77 -15.54
N LEU A 111 -0.53 3.51 -16.83
CA LEU A 111 0.38 2.48 -17.33
C LEU A 111 1.85 2.79 -17.01
N ALA A 112 2.27 4.05 -17.05
CA ALA A 112 3.62 4.46 -16.70
C ALA A 112 3.94 4.26 -15.20
N TYR A 113 2.94 4.32 -14.35
CA TYR A 113 3.04 4.09 -12.91
C TYR A 113 2.63 2.67 -12.47
N ASP A 114 2.34 1.76 -13.42
CA ASP A 114 2.10 0.35 -13.08
C ASP A 114 3.39 -0.33 -12.67
N MET A 115 3.85 0.01 -11.46
CA MET A 115 5.10 -0.48 -10.88
C MET A 115 5.03 -0.52 -9.35
N VAL A 116 5.78 -1.44 -8.76
CA VAL A 116 6.12 -1.46 -7.33
C VAL A 116 7.63 -1.48 -7.22
N LEU A 117 8.22 -0.39 -6.79
CA LEU A 117 9.65 -0.23 -6.66
C LEU A 117 10.13 -0.80 -5.33
N ARG A 118 11.20 -1.58 -5.37
CA ARG A 118 11.85 -2.15 -4.20
C ARG A 118 13.20 -1.49 -3.99
N ILE A 119 13.43 -1.02 -2.78
CA ILE A 119 14.67 -0.40 -2.33
C ILE A 119 15.17 -1.11 -1.09
N ASP A 120 16.41 -1.56 -1.13
CA ASP A 120 17.13 -2.08 0.03
C ASP A 120 18.02 -0.97 0.62
N LYS A 121 18.04 -0.86 1.95
CA LYS A 121 18.87 0.13 2.65
C LYS A 121 20.34 0.03 2.27
N SER A 122 20.82 -1.19 2.04
CA SER A 122 22.21 -1.41 1.58
C SER A 122 22.51 -0.72 0.23
N GLN A 123 21.53 -0.62 -0.67
CA GLN A 123 21.69 0.12 -1.93
C GLN A 123 21.78 1.63 -1.66
N VAL A 124 20.95 2.13 -0.72
CA VAL A 124 21.04 3.54 -0.28
C VAL A 124 22.39 3.84 0.33
N ASP A 125 22.86 2.98 1.26
CA ASP A 125 24.16 3.17 1.92
C ASP A 125 25.33 3.17 0.91
N GLN A 126 25.31 2.28 -0.07
CA GLN A 126 26.30 2.24 -1.15
C GLN A 126 26.24 3.49 -2.04
N HIS A 127 25.04 3.98 -2.34
CA HIS A 127 24.84 5.18 -3.14
C HIS A 127 25.42 6.42 -2.44
N VAL A 128 25.09 6.59 -1.17
CA VAL A 128 25.62 7.67 -0.33
C VAL A 128 27.15 7.59 -0.22
N LEU A 129 27.69 6.38 -0.02
CA LEU A 129 29.14 6.17 0.02
C LEU A 129 29.81 6.55 -1.31
N TRP A 130 29.23 6.14 -2.44
CA TRP A 130 29.72 6.48 -3.77
C TRP A 130 29.71 7.99 -4.00
N TYR A 131 28.61 8.66 -3.73
CA TYR A 131 28.48 10.10 -3.95
C TYR A 131 29.41 10.92 -3.04
N ASN A 132 29.51 10.55 -1.77
CA ASN A 132 30.44 11.19 -0.84
C ASN A 132 31.88 11.05 -1.29
N CYS A 133 32.25 9.87 -1.79
CA CYS A 133 33.62 9.64 -2.32
C CYS A 133 33.94 10.47 -3.56
N LEU A 134 32.96 10.68 -4.46
CA LEU A 134 33.16 11.56 -5.62
C LEU A 134 33.43 13.01 -5.22
N ASN A 135 32.93 13.46 -4.09
CA ASN A 135 33.05 14.82 -3.60
C ASN A 135 34.21 15.01 -2.58
N GLU A 136 34.90 13.94 -2.23
CA GLU A 136 36.03 13.96 -1.28
C GLU A 136 37.37 13.73 -2.04
N PRO A 137 38.22 14.77 -2.21
CA PRO A 137 39.46 14.65 -3.00
C PRO A 137 40.42 13.57 -2.51
N SER A 138 40.34 13.18 -1.24
CA SER A 138 41.19 12.13 -0.66
C SER A 138 40.64 10.71 -0.84
N CYS A 139 39.43 10.57 -1.38
CA CYS A 139 38.78 9.28 -1.57
C CYS A 139 39.17 8.64 -2.90
N ASP A 140 39.57 7.38 -2.84
CA ASP A 140 39.83 6.57 -4.03
C ASP A 140 38.61 5.70 -4.37
N ILE A 141 37.84 6.16 -5.34
CA ILE A 141 36.60 5.49 -5.81
C ILE A 141 36.91 4.08 -6.35
N ALA A 142 38.08 3.86 -6.98
CA ALA A 142 38.43 2.55 -7.52
C ALA A 142 38.72 1.52 -6.41
N THR A 143 39.21 1.98 -5.27
CA THR A 143 39.41 1.14 -4.09
C THR A 143 38.07 0.77 -3.44
N LEU A 144 37.13 1.72 -3.32
CA LEU A 144 35.79 1.45 -2.73
C LEU A 144 34.91 0.62 -3.65
N PHE A 145 34.96 0.86 -4.94
CA PHE A 145 34.14 0.19 -5.96
C PHE A 145 35.02 -0.42 -7.05
N PRO A 146 35.77 -1.49 -6.76
CA PRO A 146 36.74 -2.07 -7.71
C PRO A 146 36.09 -2.63 -8.99
N ASN A 147 34.81 -2.91 -8.96
CA ASN A 147 34.01 -3.33 -10.13
C ASN A 147 33.19 -2.18 -10.74
N GLY A 148 33.43 -0.94 -10.29
CA GLY A 148 32.63 0.22 -10.61
C GLY A 148 31.35 0.29 -9.78
N TYR A 149 30.69 1.45 -9.78
CA TYR A 149 29.37 1.67 -9.21
C TYR A 149 28.38 1.98 -10.32
N THR A 150 27.19 1.41 -10.23
CA THR A 150 26.07 1.72 -11.11
C THR A 150 24.86 2.10 -10.27
N VAL A 151 24.27 3.25 -10.56
CA VAL A 151 23.02 3.68 -9.89
C VAL A 151 21.95 2.63 -10.10
N PRO A 152 21.31 2.13 -9.05
CA PRO A 152 20.25 1.12 -9.17
C PRO A 152 19.08 1.60 -10.05
N GLN A 153 18.53 0.73 -10.88
CA GLN A 153 17.42 1.09 -11.76
C GLN A 153 16.20 1.56 -10.97
N ALA A 154 15.97 1.02 -9.76
CA ALA A 154 14.89 1.46 -8.90
C ALA A 154 15.07 2.91 -8.41
N PHE A 155 16.32 3.41 -8.29
CA PHE A 155 16.57 4.81 -8.00
C PHE A 155 16.29 5.70 -9.22
N ILE A 156 16.70 5.26 -10.40
CA ILE A 156 16.44 5.98 -11.65
C ILE A 156 14.94 6.11 -11.90
N ASN A 157 14.18 5.06 -11.58
CA ASN A 157 12.73 5.01 -11.74
C ASN A 157 11.96 5.58 -10.54
N TRP A 158 12.64 6.07 -9.50
CA TRP A 158 11.96 6.57 -8.31
C TRP A 158 11.10 7.80 -8.63
N PRO A 159 9.79 7.76 -8.40
CA PRO A 159 8.89 8.83 -8.82
C PRO A 159 8.87 9.99 -7.80
N ALA A 160 10.05 10.54 -7.49
CA ALA A 160 10.19 11.62 -6.52
C ALA A 160 9.47 12.89 -6.96
N ASN A 161 9.62 13.24 -8.26
CA ASN A 161 8.96 14.39 -8.87
C ASN A 161 7.91 13.93 -9.88
N GLY A 162 6.71 14.52 -9.79
CA GLY A 162 5.67 14.34 -10.79
C GLY A 162 5.82 15.27 -11.98
N ASP A 163 5.16 14.96 -13.08
CA ASP A 163 5.09 15.82 -14.26
C ASP A 163 4.07 16.95 -14.05
N VAL A 164 4.57 18.12 -13.67
CA VAL A 164 3.74 19.33 -13.48
C VAL A 164 3.02 19.78 -14.76
N ASN A 165 3.57 19.44 -15.94
CA ASN A 165 2.92 19.77 -17.22
C ASN A 165 1.73 18.83 -17.49
N ALA A 166 1.74 17.64 -16.90
CA ALA A 166 0.61 16.72 -16.87
C ALA A 166 -0.36 17.00 -15.69
N GLY A 167 -0.14 18.10 -14.95
CA GLY A 167 -0.98 18.51 -13.82
C GLY A 167 -0.72 17.74 -12.54
N GLN A 168 0.37 16.97 -12.42
CA GLN A 168 0.71 16.23 -11.22
C GLN A 168 1.37 17.14 -10.17
N ALA A 169 1.37 16.70 -8.90
CA ALA A 169 2.14 17.38 -7.86
C ALA A 169 3.65 17.28 -8.16
N LEU A 170 4.38 18.34 -7.84
CA LEU A 170 5.83 18.35 -8.04
C LEU A 170 6.53 17.27 -7.18
N TYR A 171 6.10 17.10 -5.95
CA TYR A 171 6.65 16.11 -5.01
C TYR A 171 5.67 14.95 -4.84
N LEU A 172 6.13 13.74 -5.15
CA LEU A 172 5.37 12.50 -5.02
C LEU A 172 6.06 11.56 -3.99
N ALA A 173 7.02 10.75 -4.45
CA ALA A 173 7.73 9.85 -3.55
C ALA A 173 8.76 10.60 -2.69
N PRO A 174 8.92 10.25 -1.40
CA PRO A 174 9.90 10.90 -0.54
C PRO A 174 11.34 10.57 -0.99
N TYR A 175 12.20 11.58 -1.00
CA TYR A 175 13.61 11.43 -1.34
C TYR A 175 14.50 12.34 -0.49
N VAL A 176 15.77 12.08 -0.49
CA VAL A 176 16.80 12.97 0.06
C VAL A 176 17.44 13.71 -1.09
N ASP A 177 17.34 15.02 -1.06
CA ASP A 177 17.96 15.96 -1.98
C ASP A 177 19.39 16.26 -1.46
N ALA A 178 20.38 15.62 -2.03
CA ALA A 178 21.75 15.69 -1.55
C ALA A 178 22.47 16.98 -1.99
N ASN A 179 22.08 17.55 -3.13
CA ASN A 179 22.66 18.78 -3.67
C ASN A 179 21.83 20.04 -3.33
N GLY A 180 20.58 19.90 -2.85
CA GLY A 180 19.74 21.00 -2.40
C GLY A 180 19.09 21.80 -3.52
N ASP A 181 18.92 21.20 -4.72
CA ASP A 181 18.34 21.91 -5.89
C ASP A 181 16.81 21.76 -6.02
N GLY A 182 16.18 20.89 -5.23
CA GLY A 182 14.74 20.67 -5.18
C GLY A 182 14.22 19.69 -6.23
N TYR A 183 15.08 19.08 -7.03
CA TYR A 183 14.72 18.09 -8.06
C TYR A 183 15.52 16.81 -7.84
N TYR A 184 14.85 15.69 -8.05
CA TYR A 184 15.45 14.39 -7.86
C TYR A 184 16.34 14.00 -9.05
N ASP A 185 17.64 13.86 -8.80
CA ASP A 185 18.61 13.30 -9.73
C ASP A 185 19.55 12.34 -8.99
N PRO A 186 19.40 11.02 -9.16
CA PRO A 186 20.27 10.07 -8.47
C PRO A 186 21.74 10.13 -8.96
N TYR A 187 21.99 10.73 -10.12
CA TYR A 187 23.37 10.95 -10.56
C TYR A 187 24.01 12.17 -9.89
N ALA A 188 23.21 13.06 -9.34
CA ALA A 188 23.64 14.18 -8.51
C ALA A 188 23.69 13.85 -7.01
N GLY A 189 23.50 12.57 -6.65
CA GLY A 189 23.63 12.06 -5.29
C GLY A 189 22.31 11.86 -4.53
N ASP A 190 21.18 12.21 -5.11
CA ASP A 190 19.88 12.04 -4.48
C ASP A 190 19.49 10.56 -4.40
N TYR A 191 18.70 10.23 -3.39
CA TYR A 191 18.29 8.85 -3.17
C TYR A 191 16.91 8.74 -2.54
N PRO A 192 16.20 7.58 -2.76
CA PRO A 192 14.93 7.30 -2.13
C PRO A 192 14.99 7.38 -0.61
N CYS A 193 14.08 8.14 0.01
CA CYS A 193 13.95 8.18 1.46
C CYS A 193 13.03 7.05 1.91
N ILE A 194 13.60 5.92 2.34
CA ILE A 194 12.86 4.73 2.73
C ILE A 194 12.80 4.53 4.25
N ARG A 195 11.85 3.70 4.69
CA ARG A 195 11.75 3.18 6.05
C ARG A 195 12.32 1.76 6.11
N GLY A 196 12.80 1.36 7.27
CA GLY A 196 13.30 -0.01 7.50
C GLY A 196 14.59 -0.34 6.75
N ASN A 197 14.86 -1.63 6.63
CA ASN A 197 16.00 -2.16 5.90
C ASN A 197 15.66 -2.50 4.44
N GLN A 198 14.38 -2.70 4.14
CA GLN A 198 13.82 -2.82 2.80
C GLN A 198 12.46 -2.14 2.78
N ALA A 199 12.17 -1.43 1.71
CA ALA A 199 10.85 -0.86 1.46
C ALA A 199 10.41 -1.14 0.02
N LEU A 200 9.10 -1.27 -0.14
CA LEU A 200 8.44 -1.16 -1.42
C LEU A 200 7.78 0.22 -1.54
N PHE A 201 7.54 0.68 -2.77
CA PHE A 201 6.80 1.92 -2.98
C PHE A 201 5.93 1.84 -4.23
N THR A 202 4.70 2.31 -4.10
CA THR A 202 3.78 2.50 -5.22
C THR A 202 2.85 3.69 -4.98
N ILE A 203 2.34 4.27 -6.06
CA ILE A 203 1.31 5.32 -6.05
C ILE A 203 0.10 4.79 -6.79
N PHE A 204 -1.08 4.92 -6.20
CA PHE A 204 -2.33 4.52 -6.82
C PHE A 204 -3.48 5.48 -6.46
N ASN A 205 -4.59 5.34 -7.16
CA ASN A 205 -5.74 6.24 -7.07
C ASN A 205 -7.05 5.49 -7.34
N ASP A 206 -8.19 6.16 -7.11
CA ASP A 206 -9.52 5.60 -7.35
C ASP A 206 -10.28 6.25 -8.55
N LYS A 207 -9.55 6.86 -9.51
CA LYS A 207 -10.20 7.74 -10.52
C LYS A 207 -10.09 7.31 -11.97
N LEU A 208 -9.24 6.34 -12.32
CA LEU A 208 -9.00 5.98 -13.72
C LEU A 208 -10.28 5.45 -14.40
N ALA A 209 -11.04 4.60 -13.73
CA ALA A 209 -12.22 3.96 -14.28
C ALA A 209 -13.34 3.83 -13.23
N PRO A 210 -14.59 3.55 -13.63
CA PRO A 210 -15.66 3.22 -12.69
C PRO A 210 -15.27 2.07 -11.76
N HIS A 211 -15.67 2.17 -10.49
CA HIS A 211 -15.42 1.14 -9.51
C HIS A 211 -16.23 -0.14 -9.83
N THR A 212 -15.55 -1.25 -9.97
CA THR A 212 -16.16 -2.54 -10.31
C THR A 212 -16.05 -3.57 -9.19
N GLU A 213 -15.20 -3.33 -8.20
CA GLU A 213 -15.12 -4.17 -6.99
C GLU A 213 -16.25 -3.82 -6.01
N SER A 214 -16.41 -2.55 -5.64
CA SER A 214 -17.46 -2.08 -4.74
C SER A 214 -18.73 -1.61 -5.46
N GLY A 215 -18.61 -1.20 -6.72
CA GLY A 215 -19.69 -0.51 -7.44
C GLY A 215 -19.96 0.91 -6.92
N GLY A 216 -19.11 1.45 -6.04
CA GLY A 216 -19.26 2.76 -5.42
C GLY A 216 -18.90 3.93 -6.33
N GLY A 217 -19.30 5.13 -5.91
CA GLY A 217 -18.88 6.37 -6.60
C GLY A 217 -17.44 6.72 -6.29
N GLN A 218 -16.71 7.21 -7.30
CA GLN A 218 -15.31 7.63 -7.16
C GLN A 218 -15.15 8.75 -6.14
N ILE A 219 -14.07 8.70 -5.36
CA ILE A 219 -13.72 9.64 -4.29
C ILE A 219 -12.83 10.77 -4.84
N GLY A 220 -11.77 10.44 -5.55
CA GLY A 220 -10.73 11.35 -6.03
C GLY A 220 -9.54 11.40 -5.08
N VAL A 221 -9.14 10.25 -4.56
CA VAL A 221 -7.98 10.10 -3.67
C VAL A 221 -6.78 9.54 -4.43
N GLU A 222 -5.61 10.06 -4.07
CA GLU A 222 -4.30 9.54 -4.42
C GLU A 222 -3.68 8.93 -3.18
N ILE A 223 -3.12 7.76 -3.30
CA ILE A 223 -2.52 7.03 -2.19
C ILE A 223 -1.06 6.72 -2.51
N HIS A 224 -0.15 7.13 -1.62
CA HIS A 224 1.23 6.69 -1.63
C HIS A 224 1.40 5.60 -0.58
N MET A 225 1.82 4.43 -1.00
CA MET A 225 1.98 3.27 -0.13
C MET A 225 3.45 2.87 -0.04
N MET A 226 3.95 2.77 1.20
CA MET A 226 5.31 2.31 1.49
C MET A 226 5.26 1.16 2.49
N PRO A 227 5.15 -0.09 2.04
CA PRO A 227 5.43 -1.26 2.86
C PRO A 227 6.92 -1.33 3.18
N PHE A 228 7.27 -1.72 4.41
CA PHE A 228 8.67 -1.84 4.81
C PHE A 228 8.86 -2.87 5.93
N ALA A 229 10.09 -3.35 6.08
CA ALA A 229 10.47 -4.28 7.12
C ALA A 229 11.90 -4.01 7.62
N TYR A 230 12.15 -4.52 8.82
CA TYR A 230 13.48 -4.53 9.42
C TYR A 230 14.08 -5.93 9.34
N ASN A 231 15.41 -6.01 9.25
CA ASN A 231 16.16 -7.25 9.24
C ASN A 231 17.00 -7.36 10.51
N SER A 232 17.01 -8.53 11.13
CA SER A 232 17.82 -8.84 12.30
C SER A 232 17.58 -7.92 13.51
N ALA A 233 16.34 -7.46 13.67
CA ALA A 233 15.94 -6.60 14.78
C ALA A 233 15.39 -7.39 15.99
N GLY A 234 15.48 -8.72 15.94
CA GLY A 234 14.99 -9.66 16.93
C GLY A 234 13.66 -10.31 16.52
N PRO A 235 13.28 -11.44 17.14
CA PRO A 235 12.22 -12.33 16.64
C PRO A 235 10.89 -11.64 16.36
N ALA A 236 10.49 -10.66 17.17
CA ALA A 236 9.23 -9.94 16.98
C ALA A 236 9.23 -9.07 15.71
N LEU A 237 10.34 -8.41 15.40
CA LEU A 237 10.44 -7.56 14.20
C LEU A 237 10.81 -8.36 12.95
N ASP A 238 11.50 -9.49 13.11
CA ASP A 238 11.81 -10.38 11.98
C ASP A 238 10.56 -11.07 11.41
N GLN A 239 9.46 -11.12 12.18
CA GLN A 239 8.15 -11.62 11.75
C GLN A 239 7.11 -10.51 11.63
N THR A 240 7.55 -9.27 11.42
CA THR A 240 6.66 -8.11 11.30
C THR A 240 6.96 -7.33 10.03
N VAL A 241 5.90 -6.94 9.36
CA VAL A 241 5.93 -5.97 8.26
C VAL A 241 5.07 -4.78 8.60
N PHE A 242 5.44 -3.62 8.10
CA PHE A 242 4.75 -2.36 8.30
C PHE A 242 4.26 -1.82 6.97
N VAL A 243 3.12 -1.15 6.98
CA VAL A 243 2.62 -0.44 5.80
C VAL A 243 2.31 1.00 6.17
N HIS A 244 2.94 1.92 5.49
CA HIS A 244 2.68 3.35 5.62
C HIS A 244 1.86 3.83 4.43
N TYR A 245 0.72 4.46 4.71
CA TYR A 245 -0.13 5.08 3.70
C TYR A 245 -0.12 6.59 3.88
N THR A 246 0.02 7.33 2.77
CA THR A 246 -0.30 8.75 2.68
C THR A 246 -1.51 8.88 1.77
N VAL A 247 -2.66 9.27 2.33
CA VAL A 247 -3.91 9.44 1.59
C VAL A 247 -4.12 10.93 1.33
N ILE A 248 -4.28 11.29 0.07
CA ILE A 248 -4.36 12.68 -0.39
C ILE A 248 -5.67 12.86 -1.16
N ASN A 249 -6.54 13.75 -0.71
CA ASN A 249 -7.69 14.15 -1.50
C ASN A 249 -7.23 15.13 -2.61
N ARG A 250 -7.35 14.71 -3.86
CA ARG A 250 -7.04 15.53 -5.05
C ARG A 250 -8.28 16.19 -5.66
N ALA A 251 -9.47 15.72 -5.29
CA ALA A 251 -10.72 16.32 -5.72
C ALA A 251 -11.04 17.58 -4.93
N SER A 252 -11.72 18.54 -5.57
CA SER A 252 -12.25 19.72 -4.89
C SER A 252 -13.48 19.44 -4.02
N GLN A 253 -13.99 18.20 -4.08
CA GLN A 253 -15.18 17.78 -3.36
C GLN A 253 -14.88 17.57 -1.88
N THR A 254 -15.71 18.19 -1.02
CA THR A 254 -15.72 17.90 0.40
C THR A 254 -16.47 16.60 0.66
N LEU A 255 -15.90 15.73 1.50
CA LEU A 255 -16.54 14.53 1.98
C LEU A 255 -16.80 14.65 3.49
N THR A 256 -17.98 14.22 3.91
CA THR A 256 -18.36 14.11 5.33
C THR A 256 -18.38 12.64 5.73
N ASP A 257 -18.24 12.40 7.04
CA ASP A 257 -18.21 11.04 7.60
C ASP A 257 -17.20 10.12 6.91
N PHE A 258 -16.07 10.67 6.51
CA PHE A 258 -15.04 9.90 5.81
C PHE A 258 -14.43 8.85 6.72
N ARG A 259 -14.39 7.61 6.24
CA ARG A 259 -13.85 6.45 6.94
C ARG A 259 -12.75 5.82 6.11
N ILE A 260 -11.69 5.40 6.80
CA ILE A 260 -10.63 4.56 6.24
C ILE A 260 -10.62 3.26 7.03
N GLY A 261 -10.63 2.15 6.33
CA GLY A 261 -10.53 0.80 6.88
C GLY A 261 -9.48 -0.03 6.16
N ASN A 262 -9.05 -1.09 6.79
CA ASN A 262 -8.32 -2.17 6.14
C ASN A 262 -9.20 -3.40 6.09
N PHE A 263 -9.36 -3.96 4.91
CA PHE A 263 -9.84 -5.32 4.72
C PHE A 263 -8.68 -6.28 4.89
N ALA A 264 -8.90 -7.39 5.55
CA ALA A 264 -7.96 -8.49 5.64
C ALA A 264 -8.70 -9.81 5.70
N ASP A 265 -8.25 -10.75 4.88
CA ASP A 265 -8.70 -12.13 4.83
C ASP A 265 -7.66 -12.96 5.57
N LEU A 266 -7.91 -13.19 6.85
CA LEU A 266 -6.97 -13.81 7.77
C LEU A 266 -7.25 -15.31 7.83
N ASP A 267 -6.38 -16.10 7.20
CA ASP A 267 -6.46 -17.55 7.09
C ASP A 267 -5.15 -18.17 7.60
N ILE A 268 -5.17 -18.82 8.76
CA ILE A 268 -3.99 -19.47 9.30
C ILE A 268 -3.79 -20.83 8.60
N GLY A 269 -2.96 -20.86 7.55
CA GLY A 269 -2.74 -22.08 6.79
C GLY A 269 -4.01 -22.59 6.10
N CYS A 270 -4.70 -23.54 6.71
CA CYS A 270 -6.01 -24.01 6.25
C CYS A 270 -7.13 -23.36 7.07
N PRO A 271 -8.01 -22.57 6.46
CA PRO A 271 -8.98 -21.73 7.19
C PRO A 271 -10.18 -22.48 7.80
N ASP A 272 -10.24 -23.81 7.66
CA ASP A 272 -11.46 -24.58 7.98
C ASP A 272 -11.85 -24.52 9.46
N ASP A 273 -10.90 -24.23 10.37
CA ASP A 273 -11.12 -24.16 11.82
C ASP A 273 -10.49 -22.94 12.49
N ASP A 274 -10.28 -21.88 11.73
CA ASP A 274 -9.73 -20.62 12.24
C ASP A 274 -10.76 -19.78 13.01
N PHE A 275 -10.25 -19.05 13.99
CA PHE A 275 -11.01 -18.03 14.74
C PHE A 275 -10.42 -16.65 14.58
N ILE A 276 -11.30 -15.66 14.50
CA ILE A 276 -10.95 -14.24 14.41
C ILE A 276 -11.38 -13.54 15.68
N GLY A 277 -10.51 -12.69 16.21
CA GLY A 277 -10.77 -11.87 17.38
C GLY A 277 -10.37 -10.40 17.18
N THR A 278 -10.81 -9.57 18.12
CA THR A 278 -10.46 -8.14 18.16
C THR A 278 -10.04 -7.74 19.57
N ASP A 279 -8.91 -7.05 19.69
CA ASP A 279 -8.51 -6.35 20.92
C ASP A 279 -8.56 -4.84 20.64
N VAL A 280 -9.66 -4.21 21.01
CA VAL A 280 -9.87 -2.77 20.81
C VAL A 280 -8.83 -1.95 21.55
N GLY A 281 -8.39 -2.42 22.74
CA GLY A 281 -7.39 -1.75 23.56
C GLY A 281 -6.00 -1.64 22.88
N ARG A 282 -5.74 -2.50 21.89
CA ARG A 282 -4.49 -2.52 21.10
C ARG A 282 -4.68 -2.12 19.65
N ASN A 283 -5.86 -1.66 19.26
CA ASN A 283 -6.21 -1.41 17.84
C ASN A 283 -5.94 -2.64 16.94
N LEU A 284 -6.18 -3.83 17.45
CA LEU A 284 -5.73 -5.11 16.91
C LEU A 284 -6.91 -5.97 16.47
N VAL A 285 -6.82 -6.55 15.27
CA VAL A 285 -7.56 -7.74 14.84
C VAL A 285 -6.57 -8.89 14.73
N TYR A 286 -6.99 -10.11 15.05
CA TYR A 286 -6.12 -11.27 15.02
C TYR A 286 -6.88 -12.55 14.66
N ALA A 287 -6.14 -13.51 14.10
CA ALA A 287 -6.62 -14.85 13.82
C ALA A 287 -5.73 -15.88 14.52
N TYR A 288 -6.30 -17.03 14.84
CA TYR A 288 -5.61 -18.19 15.42
C TYR A 288 -6.37 -19.47 15.11
N ASN A 289 -5.66 -20.59 15.01
CA ASN A 289 -6.24 -21.91 14.79
C ASN A 289 -6.99 -22.41 16.03
N TRP A 290 -8.03 -23.22 15.83
CA TRP A 290 -8.89 -23.75 16.90
C TRP A 290 -8.12 -24.62 17.90
N ASP A 291 -7.29 -25.50 17.42
CA ASP A 291 -6.54 -26.43 18.25
C ASP A 291 -5.02 -26.30 18.04
N ASP A 292 -4.24 -27.27 18.45
CA ASP A 292 -2.79 -27.21 18.42
C ASP A 292 -2.16 -27.82 17.14
N ASN A 293 -2.98 -28.05 16.08
CA ASN A 293 -2.50 -28.61 14.82
C ASN A 293 -3.31 -28.10 13.63
N ASP A 294 -2.70 -27.28 12.80
CA ASP A 294 -3.26 -26.77 11.54
C ASP A 294 -2.91 -27.74 10.39
N GLU A 295 -3.87 -28.51 9.92
CA GLU A 295 -3.69 -29.46 8.83
C GLU A 295 -3.66 -28.75 7.48
N THR A 296 -2.93 -29.33 6.53
CA THR A 296 -3.05 -28.90 5.15
C THR A 296 -4.47 -29.20 4.60
N CYS A 297 -5.11 -28.21 4.01
CA CYS A 297 -6.45 -28.34 3.46
C CYS A 297 -6.59 -29.51 2.47
N GLN A 298 -7.76 -30.13 2.42
CA GLN A 298 -8.05 -31.21 1.47
C GLN A 298 -7.81 -30.73 0.03
N GLY A 299 -7.02 -31.52 -0.71
CA GLY A 299 -6.64 -31.18 -2.08
C GLY A 299 -5.40 -30.29 -2.19
N GLY A 300 -4.78 -29.89 -1.07
CA GLY A 300 -3.52 -29.12 -1.06
C GLY A 300 -3.69 -27.67 -1.49
N SER A 301 -4.90 -27.11 -1.35
CA SER A 301 -5.18 -25.72 -1.74
C SER A 301 -4.48 -24.69 -0.85
N SER A 302 -4.27 -25.05 0.42
CA SER A 302 -3.52 -24.26 1.40
C SER A 302 -2.66 -25.18 2.25
N ILE A 303 -1.43 -24.75 2.54
CA ILE A 303 -0.46 -25.49 3.37
C ILE A 303 -0.68 -25.09 4.82
N GLY A 304 -1.01 -26.07 5.65
CA GLY A 304 -1.13 -25.89 7.09
C GLY A 304 0.21 -25.73 7.79
N TYR A 305 0.20 -25.08 8.95
CA TYR A 305 1.38 -24.88 9.80
C TYR A 305 1.78 -26.14 10.57
N GLY A 306 0.90 -27.14 10.65
CA GLY A 306 1.13 -28.32 11.45
C GLY A 306 1.02 -28.04 12.95
N PRO A 307 1.79 -28.80 13.80
CA PRO A 307 1.73 -28.65 15.24
C PRO A 307 2.15 -27.26 15.73
N GLN A 308 1.40 -26.70 16.67
CA GLN A 308 1.62 -25.38 17.26
C GLN A 308 1.55 -24.24 16.22
N PRO A 309 0.41 -24.08 15.52
CA PRO A 309 0.22 -23.02 14.56
C PRO A 309 0.38 -21.64 15.21
N PRO A 310 0.85 -20.62 14.44
CA PRO A 310 1.00 -19.27 14.95
C PRO A 310 -0.37 -18.60 15.12
N ALA A 311 -0.41 -17.50 15.87
CA ALA A 311 -1.44 -16.49 15.72
C ALA A 311 -0.92 -15.36 14.83
N PHE A 312 -1.80 -14.76 14.02
CA PHE A 312 -1.49 -13.61 13.19
C PHE A 312 -2.31 -12.40 13.63
N GLY A 313 -1.73 -11.21 13.59
CA GLY A 313 -2.40 -9.99 13.99
C GLY A 313 -2.08 -8.80 13.10
N MET A 314 -3.08 -7.94 12.88
CA MET A 314 -2.94 -6.64 12.25
C MET A 314 -3.33 -5.54 13.24
N THR A 315 -2.46 -4.55 13.41
CA THR A 315 -2.71 -3.42 14.31
C THR A 315 -2.52 -2.08 13.61
N ILE A 316 -3.38 -1.11 13.94
CA ILE A 316 -3.23 0.27 13.47
C ILE A 316 -2.36 1.02 14.49
N LEU A 317 -1.10 1.28 14.12
CA LEU A 317 -0.16 2.00 14.96
C LEU A 317 -0.43 3.51 14.99
N LYS A 318 -0.85 4.08 13.84
CA LYS A 318 -1.21 5.49 13.71
C LYS A 318 -2.35 5.61 12.70
N GLY A 319 -3.50 6.08 13.16
CA GLY A 319 -4.61 6.44 12.28
C GLY A 319 -4.42 7.80 11.59
N PRO A 320 -5.41 8.25 10.82
CA PRO A 320 -5.41 9.58 10.22
C PRO A 320 -5.42 10.69 11.29
N TYR A 321 -5.08 11.90 10.87
CA TYR A 321 -5.26 13.08 11.73
C TYR A 321 -6.73 13.30 12.09
N LEU A 322 -6.98 13.83 13.28
CA LEU A 322 -8.33 14.10 13.78
C LEU A 322 -8.95 15.27 13.00
N ASP A 323 -8.33 16.42 13.05
CA ASP A 323 -8.78 17.66 12.42
C ASP A 323 -7.61 18.65 12.25
N ALA A 324 -7.92 19.91 11.94
CA ALA A 324 -6.98 21.01 11.84
C ALA A 324 -7.70 22.28 12.35
N ASP A 325 -8.11 22.24 13.63
CA ASP A 325 -8.90 23.30 14.24
C ASP A 325 -8.05 24.33 15.02
N GLY A 326 -6.74 24.11 15.13
CA GLY A 326 -5.79 24.97 15.81
C GLY A 326 -5.74 24.74 17.34
N ALA A 327 -6.28 23.63 17.82
CA ALA A 327 -6.25 23.25 19.23
C ALA A 327 -5.45 21.96 19.46
N ASP A 328 -5.01 21.75 20.70
CA ASP A 328 -4.58 20.46 21.22
C ASP A 328 -5.79 19.81 21.90
N ASN A 329 -6.45 18.89 21.20
CA ASN A 329 -7.71 18.31 21.63
C ASN A 329 -7.53 17.42 22.86
N ILE A 330 -8.55 17.41 23.72
CA ILE A 330 -8.62 16.46 24.83
C ILE A 330 -9.23 15.14 24.33
N SER A 331 -8.70 14.02 24.79
CA SER A 331 -9.33 12.72 24.57
C SER A 331 -10.73 12.70 25.20
N ASP A 332 -11.76 12.68 24.35
CA ASP A 332 -13.15 12.57 24.77
C ASP A 332 -13.65 11.14 24.55
N PRO A 333 -14.13 10.44 25.59
CA PRO A 333 -14.73 9.10 25.42
C PRO A 333 -15.96 9.07 24.49
N ALA A 334 -16.57 10.24 24.21
CA ALA A 334 -17.68 10.35 23.26
C ALA A 334 -17.21 10.44 21.80
N THR A 335 -15.95 10.77 21.56
CA THR A 335 -15.35 10.68 20.22
C THR A 335 -15.02 9.24 19.88
N PRO A 336 -15.31 8.77 18.66
CA PRO A 336 -15.00 7.38 18.25
C PRO A 336 -13.50 7.16 17.98
N ALA A 337 -12.65 7.83 18.72
CA ALA A 337 -11.19 7.78 18.64
C ALA A 337 -10.62 6.97 19.81
N PHE A 338 -11.15 5.76 20.02
CA PHE A 338 -10.63 4.85 21.04
C PHE A 338 -9.14 4.58 20.76
N ASN A 339 -8.30 4.76 21.78
CA ASN A 339 -6.83 4.65 21.66
C ASN A 339 -6.21 5.54 20.57
N GLY A 340 -6.75 6.72 20.35
CA GLY A 340 -6.09 7.75 19.57
C GLY A 340 -4.78 8.21 20.22
N LEU A 341 -3.94 8.84 19.43
CA LEU A 341 -2.61 9.29 19.86
C LEU A 341 -2.56 10.81 19.97
N ASN A 342 -1.63 11.30 20.78
CA ASN A 342 -1.19 12.69 20.87
C ASN A 342 -2.24 13.67 21.43
N PHE A 343 -3.28 13.21 22.10
CA PHE A 343 -4.25 14.07 22.74
C PHE A 343 -3.65 14.75 23.98
N ASN A 344 -3.84 16.05 24.12
CA ASN A 344 -3.40 16.86 25.25
C ASN A 344 -1.89 16.72 25.55
N ASP A 345 -1.07 16.78 24.50
CA ASP A 345 0.39 16.66 24.59
C ASP A 345 1.13 18.01 24.45
N GLY A 346 0.40 19.11 24.27
CA GLY A 346 0.92 20.47 24.11
C GLY A 346 1.23 20.86 22.66
N ILE A 347 0.91 19.99 21.68
CA ILE A 347 1.14 20.24 20.25
C ILE A 347 -0.22 20.25 19.55
N ILE A 348 -0.55 21.35 18.90
CA ILE A 348 -1.81 21.54 18.19
C ILE A 348 -1.88 20.68 16.90
N ASP A 349 -3.08 20.22 16.55
CA ASP A 349 -3.40 19.56 15.28
C ASP A 349 -2.52 18.32 14.98
N ASN A 350 -2.05 17.62 16.00
CA ASN A 350 -1.25 16.41 15.83
C ASN A 350 -1.97 15.13 16.28
N GLU A 351 -3.19 15.25 16.75
CA GLU A 351 -4.02 14.16 17.26
C GLU A 351 -4.40 13.21 16.15
N ARG A 352 -4.51 11.94 16.50
CA ARG A 352 -4.81 10.88 15.56
C ARG A 352 -5.91 9.95 16.04
N PHE A 353 -6.77 9.54 15.13
CA PHE A 353 -7.75 8.51 15.41
C PHE A 353 -7.07 7.16 15.74
N GLY A 354 -7.67 6.44 16.69
CA GLY A 354 -7.48 5.01 16.84
C GLY A 354 -8.48 4.23 15.96
N ILE A 355 -8.66 2.95 16.27
CA ILE A 355 -9.70 2.13 15.62
C ILE A 355 -11.07 2.53 16.17
N SER A 356 -12.03 2.79 15.29
CA SER A 356 -13.41 3.13 15.69
C SER A 356 -14.36 1.93 15.65
N GLY A 357 -13.95 0.82 15.05
CA GLY A 357 -14.72 -0.41 14.97
C GLY A 357 -14.07 -1.46 14.12
N SER A 358 -14.51 -2.70 14.28
CA SER A 358 -14.18 -3.81 13.41
C SER A 358 -15.45 -4.58 13.07
N GLN A 359 -15.48 -5.20 11.90
CA GLN A 359 -16.59 -6.02 11.42
C GLN A 359 -16.02 -7.32 10.88
N HIS A 360 -16.55 -8.44 11.36
CA HIS A 360 -16.21 -9.76 10.85
C HIS A 360 -17.29 -10.19 9.84
N PHE A 361 -16.85 -10.79 8.75
CA PHE A 361 -17.71 -11.38 7.72
C PHE A 361 -17.40 -12.89 7.67
N TYR A 362 -18.44 -13.70 7.61
CA TYR A 362 -18.37 -15.16 7.52
C TYR A 362 -18.94 -15.64 6.18
#